data_de7d276a343898ab011d4c3c797d266d
#
_entry.id   de7d276a343898ab011d4c3c797d266d
#
_cell.length_a   1.000
_cell.length_b   1.000
_cell.length_c   1.000
_cell.angle_alpha   90.00
_cell.angle_beta   90.00
_cell.angle_gamma   90.00
#
_symmetry.space_group_name_H-M   'P 1'
#
loop_
_entity.id
_entity.type
_entity.pdbx_description
1 polymer ?
#
loop_
_entity_poly.entity_id
_entity_poly.type
_entity_poly.pdbx_seq_one_letter_code
_entity_poly.pdbx_strand_id
1 'polypeptide(L)'
;MLSIIQNHLPELLSGFEVTLFSSVIALILSLTIGTIMAILQLTKNKIISSLASIYVEVFRNIPLLVIVMFFFIVLPLSGLAIDGFTAGTVGLALYTSAFIAETVRAGILAVPIGQVEAGLSSGFTMGQVYQYIILPQAFKIVIPPLGNQFINLVKNSSILAVAAGLDLMYQGDAIANATFDTVNTYIVIAGFYLILTLPLSYLMNYLERRWSLTGE
;
A
#
# COMPACT_ATOMS: atom_id res chain seq x y z
N MET A 1 -24.23 -10.03 17.64
CA MET A 1 -23.28 -8.91 17.51
C MET A 1 -22.79 -8.39 18.86
N LEU A 2 -23.65 -7.84 19.74
CA LEU A 2 -23.24 -7.35 21.07
C LEU A 2 -22.51 -8.41 21.90
N SER A 3 -23.00 -9.64 21.92
CA SER A 3 -22.36 -10.76 22.60
C SER A 3 -20.95 -11.08 22.09
N ILE A 4 -20.73 -11.00 20.76
CA ILE A 4 -19.39 -11.21 20.18
C ILE A 4 -18.43 -10.11 20.67
N ILE A 5 -18.86 -8.85 20.64
CA ILE A 5 -18.02 -7.73 21.10
C ILE A 5 -17.73 -7.86 22.60
N GLN A 6 -18.74 -8.15 23.43
CA GLN A 6 -18.56 -8.23 24.90
C GLN A 6 -17.66 -9.39 25.31
N ASN A 7 -17.78 -10.54 24.67
CA ASN A 7 -17.05 -11.75 25.06
C ASN A 7 -15.65 -11.85 24.46
N HIS A 8 -15.39 -11.15 23.32
CA HIS A 8 -14.15 -11.26 22.54
C HIS A 8 -13.48 -9.91 22.27
N LEU A 9 -13.80 -8.88 23.10
CA LEU A 9 -13.22 -7.55 22.91
C LEU A 9 -11.69 -7.54 23.01
N PRO A 10 -11.03 -8.27 23.92
CA PRO A 10 -9.58 -8.30 23.98
C PRO A 10 -8.93 -8.85 22.71
N GLU A 11 -9.47 -9.93 22.14
CA GLU A 11 -8.99 -10.54 20.90
C GLU A 11 -9.19 -9.61 19.70
N LEU A 12 -10.37 -8.97 19.62
CA LEU A 12 -10.68 -7.99 18.57
C LEU A 12 -9.75 -6.78 18.62
N LEU A 13 -9.47 -6.25 19.82
CA LEU A 13 -8.54 -5.12 19.97
C LEU A 13 -7.11 -5.53 19.65
N SER A 14 -6.66 -6.71 20.09
CA SER A 14 -5.34 -7.22 19.75
C SER A 14 -5.17 -7.36 18.23
N GLY A 15 -6.15 -7.96 17.54
CA GLY A 15 -6.13 -8.08 16.09
C GLY A 15 -6.17 -6.72 15.38
N PHE A 16 -6.93 -5.77 15.93
CA PHE A 16 -6.98 -4.39 15.42
C PHE A 16 -5.62 -3.68 15.50
N GLU A 17 -4.92 -3.81 16.64
CA GLU A 17 -3.57 -3.26 16.85
C GLU A 17 -2.59 -3.87 15.85
N VAL A 18 -2.60 -5.19 15.66
CA VAL A 18 -1.75 -5.89 14.69
C VAL A 18 -2.03 -5.40 13.27
N THR A 19 -3.30 -5.27 12.88
CA THR A 19 -3.72 -4.75 11.58
C THR A 19 -3.22 -3.32 11.36
N LEU A 20 -3.37 -2.44 12.34
CA LEU A 20 -2.89 -1.07 12.27
C LEU A 20 -1.38 -1.02 12.14
N PHE A 21 -0.66 -1.76 12.98
CA PHE A 21 0.80 -1.76 13.01
C PHE A 21 1.41 -2.33 11.73
N SER A 22 0.91 -3.47 11.25
CA SER A 22 1.33 -4.05 9.97
C SER A 22 1.06 -3.11 8.79
N SER A 23 -0.12 -2.45 8.79
CA SER A 23 -0.48 -1.49 7.74
C SER A 23 0.45 -0.28 7.71
N VAL A 24 0.82 0.27 8.87
CA VAL A 24 1.76 1.41 8.96
C VAL A 24 3.16 1.01 8.46
N ILE A 25 3.66 -0.15 8.90
CA ILE A 25 4.97 -0.66 8.44
C ILE A 25 4.94 -0.90 6.93
N ALA A 26 3.93 -1.62 6.43
CA ALA A 26 3.80 -1.90 5.02
C ALA A 26 3.66 -0.62 4.18
N LEU A 27 2.98 0.41 4.69
CA LEU A 27 2.86 1.71 4.03
C LEU A 27 4.21 2.41 3.89
N ILE A 28 4.99 2.50 4.97
CA ILE A 28 6.31 3.14 4.96
C ILE A 28 7.24 2.41 3.98
N LEU A 29 7.28 1.08 4.06
CA LEU A 29 8.11 0.25 3.17
C LEU A 29 7.66 0.38 1.72
N SER A 30 6.36 0.31 1.44
CA SER A 30 5.84 0.38 0.08
C SER A 30 6.02 1.77 -0.55
N LEU A 31 5.88 2.84 0.20
CA LEU A 31 6.19 4.20 -0.26
C LEU A 31 7.66 4.36 -0.61
N THR A 32 8.54 3.88 0.26
CA THR A 32 9.98 3.98 0.06
C THR A 32 10.42 3.17 -1.17
N ILE A 33 10.07 1.89 -1.20
CA ILE A 33 10.45 0.99 -2.31
C ILE A 33 9.79 1.45 -3.61
N GLY A 34 8.50 1.77 -3.58
CA GLY A 34 7.75 2.18 -4.77
C GLY A 34 8.30 3.47 -5.39
N THR A 35 8.61 4.46 -4.56
CA THR A 35 9.21 5.72 -5.06
C THR A 35 10.60 5.48 -5.65
N ILE A 36 11.44 4.66 -5.02
CA ILE A 36 12.74 4.28 -5.56
C ILE A 36 12.58 3.57 -6.91
N MET A 37 11.68 2.60 -7.02
CA MET A 37 11.44 1.88 -8.27
C MET A 37 10.91 2.80 -9.37
N ALA A 38 10.03 3.75 -9.06
CA ALA A 38 9.57 4.76 -10.02
C ALA A 38 10.73 5.60 -10.58
N ILE A 39 11.61 6.06 -9.70
CA ILE A 39 12.80 6.84 -10.11
C ILE A 39 13.73 6.00 -10.98
N LEU A 40 13.99 4.74 -10.58
CA LEU A 40 14.84 3.83 -11.35
C LEU A 40 14.27 3.52 -12.74
N GLN A 41 12.94 3.38 -12.87
CA GLN A 41 12.28 3.22 -14.18
C GLN A 41 12.48 4.42 -15.11
N LEU A 42 12.62 5.64 -14.56
CA LEU A 42 12.79 6.87 -15.32
C LEU A 42 14.25 7.20 -15.63
N THR A 43 15.21 6.38 -15.18
CA THR A 43 16.63 6.61 -15.45
C THR A 43 16.99 6.42 -16.93
N LYS A 44 18.03 7.12 -17.40
CA LYS A 44 18.56 6.94 -18.76
C LYS A 44 19.30 5.59 -18.95
N ASN A 45 19.71 4.94 -17.88
CA ASN A 45 20.38 3.64 -17.94
C ASN A 45 19.35 2.54 -18.20
N LYS A 46 19.37 2.00 -19.42
CA LYS A 46 18.42 0.99 -19.89
C LYS A 46 18.41 -0.30 -19.02
N ILE A 47 19.56 -0.70 -18.47
CA ILE A 47 19.66 -1.90 -17.64
C ILE A 47 18.92 -1.66 -16.33
N ILE A 48 19.19 -0.56 -15.63
CA ILE A 48 18.55 -0.21 -14.36
C ILE A 48 17.05 -0.02 -14.57
N SER A 49 16.65 0.72 -15.59
CA SER A 49 15.25 0.96 -15.93
C SER A 49 14.52 -0.35 -16.23
N SER A 50 15.14 -1.28 -16.99
CA SER A 50 14.56 -2.58 -17.31
C SER A 50 14.38 -3.45 -16.06
N LEU A 51 15.39 -3.52 -15.17
CA LEU A 51 15.29 -4.30 -13.92
C LEU A 51 14.19 -3.76 -13.00
N ALA A 52 14.09 -2.43 -12.86
CA ALA A 52 13.01 -1.81 -12.08
C ALA A 52 11.63 -2.09 -12.71
N SER A 53 11.52 -2.07 -14.03
CA SER A 53 10.28 -2.39 -14.74
C SER A 53 9.89 -3.86 -14.57
N ILE A 54 10.85 -4.78 -14.63
CA ILE A 54 10.59 -6.22 -14.37
C ILE A 54 10.06 -6.41 -12.94
N TYR A 55 10.67 -5.77 -11.94
CA TYR A 55 10.18 -5.80 -10.57
C TYR A 55 8.71 -5.36 -10.49
N VAL A 56 8.40 -4.20 -11.03
CA VAL A 56 7.04 -3.64 -10.98
C VAL A 56 6.04 -4.55 -11.70
N GLU A 57 6.37 -5.03 -12.89
CA GLU A 57 5.52 -5.94 -13.66
C GLU A 57 5.27 -7.26 -12.92
N VAL A 58 6.31 -7.87 -12.35
CA VAL A 58 6.20 -9.13 -11.60
C VAL A 58 5.25 -8.96 -10.42
N PHE A 59 5.50 -7.99 -9.54
CA PHE A 59 4.69 -7.83 -8.33
C PHE A 59 3.27 -7.32 -8.58
N ARG A 60 3.00 -6.62 -9.69
CA ARG A 60 1.64 -6.21 -10.09
C ARG A 60 0.82 -7.35 -10.70
N ASN A 61 1.46 -8.34 -11.31
CA ASN A 61 0.78 -9.43 -12.01
C ASN A 61 0.68 -10.72 -11.20
N ILE A 62 1.37 -10.84 -10.06
CA ILE A 62 1.24 -11.96 -9.14
C ILE A 62 0.16 -11.64 -8.09
N PRO A 63 -0.79 -12.55 -7.80
CA PRO A 63 -1.75 -12.34 -6.71
C PRO A 63 -1.05 -12.14 -5.36
N LEU A 64 -1.54 -11.17 -4.56
CA LEU A 64 -0.99 -10.88 -3.23
C LEU A 64 -0.87 -12.14 -2.36
N LEU A 65 -1.89 -13.01 -2.39
CA LEU A 65 -1.88 -14.26 -1.64
C LEU A 65 -0.66 -15.14 -1.98
N VAL A 66 -0.30 -15.24 -3.26
CA VAL A 66 0.86 -16.04 -3.70
C VAL A 66 2.16 -15.45 -3.16
N ILE A 67 2.28 -14.12 -3.16
CA ILE A 67 3.45 -13.43 -2.62
C ILE A 67 3.59 -13.70 -1.12
N VAL A 68 2.51 -13.55 -0.35
CA VAL A 68 2.53 -13.82 1.10
C VAL A 68 2.86 -15.27 1.39
N MET A 69 2.26 -16.22 0.65
CA MET A 69 2.54 -17.64 0.82
C MET A 69 3.98 -18.02 0.46
N PHE A 70 4.58 -17.34 -0.52
CA PHE A 70 6.00 -17.52 -0.81
C PHE A 70 6.87 -17.18 0.42
N PHE A 71 6.63 -16.05 1.05
CA PHE A 71 7.36 -15.66 2.27
C PHE A 71 7.06 -16.57 3.45
N PHE A 72 5.82 -16.99 3.62
CA PHE A 72 5.39 -17.78 4.77
C PHE A 72 5.76 -19.27 4.67
N ILE A 73 5.71 -19.86 3.48
CA ILE A 73 5.95 -21.30 3.29
C ILE A 73 7.29 -21.56 2.61
N VAL A 74 7.56 -20.91 1.46
CA VAL A 74 8.71 -21.28 0.62
C VAL A 74 10.03 -20.79 1.23
N LEU A 75 10.06 -19.58 1.74
CA LEU A 75 11.26 -18.99 2.33
C LEU A 75 11.76 -19.76 3.56
N PRO A 76 10.91 -20.19 4.52
CA PRO A 76 11.33 -21.06 5.61
C PRO A 76 11.93 -22.40 5.20
N LEU A 77 11.46 -22.98 4.09
CA LEU A 77 12.06 -24.22 3.52
C LEU A 77 13.50 -24.01 3.05
N SER A 78 13.90 -22.77 2.78
CA SER A 78 15.27 -22.39 2.45
C SER A 78 16.14 -22.09 3.67
N GLY A 79 15.65 -22.32 4.89
CA GLY A 79 16.35 -22.09 6.15
C GLY A 79 16.18 -20.69 6.75
N LEU A 80 15.38 -19.81 6.12
CA LEU A 80 15.08 -18.46 6.58
C LEU A 80 13.68 -18.43 7.23
N ALA A 81 13.58 -18.90 8.47
CA ALA A 81 12.31 -18.89 9.21
C ALA A 81 11.87 -17.45 9.54
N ILE A 82 10.68 -17.08 9.09
CA ILE A 82 10.01 -15.83 9.43
C ILE A 82 8.60 -16.14 9.94
N ASP A 83 8.10 -15.32 10.86
CA ASP A 83 6.74 -15.46 11.37
C ASP A 83 5.68 -14.96 10.39
N GLY A 84 4.42 -15.28 10.64
CA GLY A 84 3.33 -14.90 9.77
C GLY A 84 3.09 -13.40 9.69
N PHE A 85 3.31 -12.66 10.77
CA PHE A 85 3.24 -11.20 10.78
C PHE A 85 4.26 -10.60 9.80
N THR A 86 5.51 -11.02 9.90
CA THR A 86 6.60 -10.55 9.02
C THR A 86 6.36 -10.96 7.58
N ALA A 87 5.97 -12.22 7.32
CA ALA A 87 5.68 -12.72 5.97
C ALA A 87 4.55 -11.93 5.30
N GLY A 88 3.44 -11.72 6.02
CA GLY A 88 2.30 -10.95 5.53
C GLY A 88 2.64 -9.49 5.29
N THR A 89 3.32 -8.84 6.25
CA THR A 89 3.68 -7.42 6.16
C THR A 89 4.67 -7.15 5.02
N VAL A 90 5.70 -7.98 4.87
CA VAL A 90 6.68 -7.87 3.77
C VAL A 90 6.01 -8.14 2.42
N GLY A 91 5.21 -9.20 2.31
CA GLY A 91 4.48 -9.52 1.09
C GLY A 91 3.54 -8.39 0.67
N LEU A 92 2.78 -7.83 1.62
CA LEU A 92 1.89 -6.68 1.40
C LEU A 92 2.68 -5.43 0.97
N ALA A 93 3.83 -5.17 1.60
CA ALA A 93 4.68 -4.03 1.27
C ALA A 93 5.24 -4.12 -0.15
N LEU A 94 5.77 -5.27 -0.55
CA LEU A 94 6.32 -5.49 -1.89
C LEU A 94 5.22 -5.40 -2.96
N TYR A 95 4.08 -6.04 -2.73
CA TYR A 95 2.92 -5.93 -3.62
C TYR A 95 2.49 -4.47 -3.82
N THR A 96 2.23 -3.75 -2.72
CA THR A 96 1.75 -2.36 -2.78
C THR A 96 2.80 -1.43 -3.38
N SER A 97 4.09 -1.67 -3.13
CA SER A 97 5.18 -0.84 -3.67
C SER A 97 5.21 -0.81 -5.20
N ALA A 98 4.83 -1.91 -5.85
CA ALA A 98 4.77 -1.98 -7.31
C ALA A 98 3.65 -1.08 -7.88
N PHE A 99 2.50 -1.01 -7.21
CA PHE A 99 1.42 -0.09 -7.59
C PHE A 99 1.77 1.37 -7.30
N ILE A 100 2.46 1.64 -6.18
CA ILE A 100 2.96 2.98 -5.85
C ILE A 100 4.00 3.42 -6.89
N ALA A 101 4.91 2.53 -7.30
CA ALA A 101 5.90 2.83 -8.33
C ALA A 101 5.25 3.29 -9.63
N GLU A 102 4.25 2.56 -10.10
CA GLU A 102 3.53 2.93 -11.33
C GLU A 102 2.76 4.25 -11.16
N THR A 103 2.11 4.45 -10.00
CA THR A 103 1.40 5.70 -9.69
C THR A 103 2.35 6.90 -9.72
N VAL A 104 3.51 6.81 -9.08
CA VAL A 104 4.51 7.89 -9.05
C VAL A 104 5.08 8.13 -10.44
N ARG A 105 5.45 7.06 -11.17
CA ARG A 105 5.97 7.15 -12.54
C ARG A 105 4.96 7.80 -13.46
N ALA A 106 3.71 7.38 -13.43
CA ALA A 106 2.64 7.94 -14.26
C ALA A 106 2.39 9.42 -13.94
N GLY A 107 2.42 9.81 -12.67
CA GLY A 107 2.25 11.20 -12.26
C GLY A 107 3.39 12.12 -12.74
N ILE A 108 4.63 11.63 -12.73
CA ILE A 108 5.78 12.39 -13.28
C ILE A 108 5.63 12.58 -14.79
N LEU A 109 5.21 11.53 -15.51
CA LEU A 109 5.02 11.55 -16.96
C LEU A 109 3.78 12.31 -17.41
N ALA A 110 2.82 12.53 -16.52
CA ALA A 110 1.61 13.30 -16.81
C ALA A 110 1.84 14.81 -16.86
N VAL A 111 3.01 15.31 -16.41
CA VAL A 111 3.36 16.73 -16.56
C VAL A 111 3.60 17.04 -18.04
N PRO A 112 2.90 18.05 -18.62
CA PRO A 112 3.00 18.35 -20.04
C PRO A 112 4.42 18.66 -20.48
N ILE A 113 4.87 18.11 -21.61
CA ILE A 113 6.24 18.30 -22.14
C ILE A 113 6.57 19.78 -22.37
N GLY A 114 5.58 20.61 -22.72
CA GLY A 114 5.76 22.04 -22.89
C GLY A 114 6.24 22.77 -21.62
N GLN A 115 5.96 22.22 -20.43
CA GLN A 115 6.49 22.75 -19.16
C GLN A 115 8.02 22.52 -19.09
N VAL A 116 8.48 21.37 -19.55
CA VAL A 116 9.91 21.03 -19.63
C VAL A 116 10.62 21.95 -20.63
N GLU A 117 10.04 22.11 -21.84
CA GLU A 117 10.58 22.95 -22.90
C GLU A 117 10.65 24.44 -22.51
N ALA A 118 9.61 24.95 -21.85
CA ALA A 118 9.57 26.30 -21.32
C ALA A 118 10.66 26.53 -20.27
N GLY A 119 10.85 25.58 -19.35
CA GLY A 119 11.91 25.65 -18.34
C GLY A 119 13.30 25.68 -18.96
N LEU A 120 13.58 24.79 -19.94
CA LEU A 120 14.86 24.75 -20.63
C LEU A 120 15.10 26.03 -21.41
N SER A 121 14.08 26.57 -22.11
CA SER A 121 14.15 27.81 -22.84
C SER A 121 14.40 29.04 -21.95
N SER A 122 14.00 28.94 -20.68
CA SER A 122 14.28 29.96 -19.66
C SER A 122 15.67 29.81 -19.01
N GLY A 123 16.51 28.91 -19.53
CA GLY A 123 17.89 28.72 -19.07
C GLY A 123 18.03 27.78 -17.86
N PHE A 124 16.97 27.07 -17.45
CA PHE A 124 17.07 26.07 -16.38
C PHE A 124 17.82 24.82 -16.87
N THR A 125 18.65 24.26 -16.00
CA THR A 125 19.19 22.92 -16.24
C THR A 125 18.08 21.87 -16.06
N MET A 126 18.24 20.68 -16.63
CA MET A 126 17.26 19.59 -16.47
C MET A 126 16.98 19.28 -14.99
N GLY A 127 17.99 19.30 -14.11
CA GLY A 127 17.80 19.13 -12.67
C GLY A 127 16.89 20.20 -12.05
N GLN A 128 17.07 21.46 -12.44
CA GLN A 128 16.23 22.57 -12.01
C GLN A 128 14.80 22.43 -12.56
N VAL A 129 14.64 21.99 -13.81
CA VAL A 129 13.32 21.70 -14.39
C VAL A 129 12.61 20.61 -13.57
N TYR A 130 13.30 19.53 -13.23
CA TYR A 130 12.70 18.51 -12.34
C TYR A 130 12.32 19.09 -10.99
N GLN A 131 13.22 19.79 -10.32
CA GLN A 131 13.02 20.29 -8.96
C GLN A 131 11.93 21.36 -8.86
N TYR A 132 11.92 22.32 -9.78
CA TYR A 132 11.06 23.51 -9.67
C TYR A 132 9.79 23.45 -10.51
N ILE A 133 9.74 22.60 -11.54
CA ILE A 133 8.61 22.53 -12.47
C ILE A 133 7.90 21.18 -12.40
N ILE A 134 8.62 20.07 -12.61
CA ILE A 134 7.99 18.75 -12.74
C ILE A 134 7.53 18.23 -11.38
N LEU A 135 8.41 18.13 -10.38
CA LEU A 135 8.08 17.49 -9.10
C LEU A 135 6.93 18.17 -8.36
N PRO A 136 6.83 19.53 -8.27
CA PRO A 136 5.69 20.16 -7.62
C PRO A 136 4.35 19.89 -8.31
N GLN A 137 4.33 19.77 -9.63
CA GLN A 137 3.13 19.43 -10.39
C GLN A 137 2.81 17.92 -10.26
N ALA A 138 3.80 17.06 -10.46
CA ALA A 138 3.67 15.62 -10.34
C ALA A 138 3.15 15.21 -8.95
N PHE A 139 3.64 15.85 -7.87
CA PHE A 139 3.19 15.60 -6.51
C PHE A 139 1.68 15.80 -6.35
N LYS A 140 1.13 16.86 -6.91
CA LYS A 140 -0.31 17.12 -6.88
C LYS A 140 -1.13 16.07 -7.66
N ILE A 141 -0.58 15.60 -8.80
CA ILE A 141 -1.22 14.57 -9.63
C ILE A 141 -1.21 13.20 -8.93
N VAL A 142 -0.14 12.91 -8.18
CA VAL A 142 0.09 11.59 -7.55
C VAL A 142 -0.71 11.40 -6.25
N ILE A 143 -1.01 12.47 -5.51
CA ILE A 143 -1.69 12.39 -4.21
C ILE A 143 -3.03 11.65 -4.24
N PRO A 144 -3.99 11.95 -5.14
CA PRO A 144 -5.27 11.26 -5.16
C PRO A 144 -5.15 9.74 -5.38
N PRO A 145 -4.42 9.24 -6.39
CA PRO A 145 -4.25 7.80 -6.57
C PRO A 145 -3.42 7.14 -5.46
N LEU A 146 -2.44 7.82 -4.83
CA LEU A 146 -1.77 7.30 -3.64
C LEU A 146 -2.72 7.11 -2.47
N GLY A 147 -3.63 8.04 -2.24
CA GLY A 147 -4.66 7.91 -1.21
C GLY A 147 -5.47 6.62 -1.37
N ASN A 148 -5.87 6.29 -2.59
CA ASN A 148 -6.55 5.04 -2.90
C ASN A 148 -5.67 3.82 -2.63
N GLN A 149 -4.36 3.87 -2.92
CA GLN A 149 -3.43 2.79 -2.60
C GLN A 149 -3.31 2.57 -1.09
N PHE A 150 -3.31 3.63 -0.28
CA PHE A 150 -3.24 3.53 1.18
C PHE A 150 -4.50 2.88 1.77
N ILE A 151 -5.69 3.28 1.31
CA ILE A 151 -6.95 2.66 1.73
C ILE A 151 -6.97 1.17 1.32
N ASN A 152 -6.52 0.85 0.10
CA ASN A 152 -6.43 -0.53 -0.37
C ASN A 152 -5.43 -1.36 0.43
N LEU A 153 -4.28 -0.79 0.82
CA LEU A 153 -3.29 -1.45 1.66
C LEU A 153 -3.89 -1.88 3.00
N VAL A 154 -4.63 -0.99 3.69
CA VAL A 154 -5.30 -1.32 4.96
C VAL A 154 -6.33 -2.43 4.77
N LYS A 155 -7.11 -2.43 3.69
CA LYS A 155 -8.06 -3.53 3.40
C LYS A 155 -7.33 -4.84 3.07
N ASN A 156 -6.26 -4.77 2.31
CA ASN A 156 -5.46 -5.92 1.90
C ASN A 156 -4.63 -6.51 3.04
N SER A 157 -4.45 -5.79 4.18
CA SER A 157 -3.75 -6.35 5.34
C SER A 157 -4.46 -7.57 5.92
N SER A 158 -5.76 -7.77 5.66
CA SER A 158 -6.51 -8.99 5.99
C SER A 158 -5.87 -10.28 5.46
N ILE A 159 -4.96 -10.18 4.49
CA ILE A 159 -4.19 -11.31 3.98
C ILE A 159 -3.27 -11.94 5.04
N LEU A 160 -2.90 -11.20 6.10
CA LEU A 160 -2.08 -11.70 7.18
C LEU A 160 -2.73 -12.90 7.88
N ALA A 161 -4.06 -12.97 7.91
CA ALA A 161 -4.81 -14.08 8.47
C ALA A 161 -4.39 -15.43 7.87
N VAL A 162 -4.13 -15.48 6.58
CA VAL A 162 -3.75 -16.72 5.88
C VAL A 162 -2.34 -17.21 6.28
N ALA A 163 -1.48 -16.28 6.71
CA ALA A 163 -0.14 -16.57 7.21
C ALA A 163 -0.07 -16.66 8.74
N ALA A 164 -1.20 -16.78 9.43
CA ALA A 164 -1.27 -16.73 10.89
C ALA A 164 -0.62 -15.47 11.51
N GLY A 165 -0.84 -14.31 10.87
CA GLY A 165 -0.25 -13.04 11.26
C GLY A 165 -0.93 -12.36 12.45
N LEU A 166 -1.91 -13.01 13.08
CA LEU A 166 -2.64 -12.55 14.29
C LEU A 166 -3.39 -11.22 14.11
N ASP A 167 -3.63 -10.81 12.87
CA ASP A 167 -4.38 -9.60 12.53
C ASP A 167 -5.88 -9.71 12.86
N LEU A 168 -6.63 -8.65 12.62
CA LEU A 168 -8.06 -8.58 12.90
C LEU A 168 -8.86 -9.66 12.18
N MET A 169 -8.52 -9.99 10.94
CA MET A 169 -9.21 -11.05 10.20
C MET A 169 -8.91 -12.43 10.77
N TYR A 170 -7.67 -12.69 11.20
CA TYR A 170 -7.29 -13.91 11.89
C TYR A 170 -8.10 -14.12 13.19
N GLN A 171 -8.24 -13.06 13.99
CA GLN A 171 -9.06 -13.11 15.20
C GLN A 171 -10.54 -13.36 14.87
N GLY A 172 -11.04 -12.73 13.81
CA GLY A 172 -12.38 -12.98 13.31
C GLY A 172 -12.62 -14.44 12.93
N ASP A 173 -11.68 -15.05 12.20
CA ASP A 173 -11.77 -16.47 11.83
C ASP A 173 -11.74 -17.38 13.07
N ALA A 174 -10.87 -17.07 14.03
CA ALA A 174 -10.78 -17.84 15.30
C ALA A 174 -12.09 -17.74 16.09
N ILE A 175 -12.66 -16.55 16.24
CA ILE A 175 -13.94 -16.33 16.94
C ILE A 175 -15.08 -17.01 16.20
N ALA A 176 -15.17 -16.89 14.88
CA ALA A 176 -16.22 -17.52 14.10
C ALA A 176 -16.20 -19.05 14.21
N ASN A 177 -14.99 -19.64 14.20
CA ASN A 177 -14.82 -21.09 14.38
C ASN A 177 -15.16 -21.56 15.81
N ALA A 178 -14.85 -20.76 16.83
CA ALA A 178 -15.14 -21.10 18.23
C ALA A 178 -16.62 -20.95 18.58
N THR A 179 -17.29 -19.95 18.03
CA THR A 179 -18.68 -19.61 18.37
C THR A 179 -19.71 -20.17 17.40
N PHE A 180 -19.31 -20.60 16.22
CA PHE A 180 -20.17 -20.96 15.08
C PHE A 180 -21.14 -19.82 14.65
N ASP A 181 -20.91 -18.59 15.13
CA ASP A 181 -21.68 -17.38 14.77
C ASP A 181 -20.93 -16.55 13.71
N THR A 182 -20.76 -17.15 12.53
CA THR A 182 -19.98 -16.60 11.44
C THR A 182 -20.49 -15.24 10.97
N VAL A 183 -21.81 -15.10 10.79
CA VAL A 183 -22.42 -13.88 10.23
C VAL A 183 -22.18 -12.68 11.14
N ASN A 184 -22.52 -12.80 12.43
CA ASN A 184 -22.35 -11.70 13.37
C ASN A 184 -20.86 -11.35 13.59
N THR A 185 -19.98 -12.36 13.59
CA THR A 185 -18.53 -12.13 13.72
C THR A 185 -17.99 -11.29 12.56
N TYR A 186 -18.27 -11.66 11.32
CA TYR A 186 -17.76 -10.88 10.17
C TYR A 186 -18.41 -9.50 10.04
N ILE A 187 -19.65 -9.31 10.50
CA ILE A 187 -20.23 -7.95 10.58
C ILE A 187 -19.44 -7.10 11.60
N VAL A 188 -19.06 -7.68 12.75
CA VAL A 188 -18.22 -6.97 13.73
C VAL A 188 -16.85 -6.66 13.15
N ILE A 189 -16.19 -7.62 12.50
CA ILE A 189 -14.89 -7.42 11.82
C ILE A 189 -14.98 -6.32 10.77
N ALA A 190 -16.03 -6.32 9.93
CA ALA A 190 -16.27 -5.27 8.95
C ALA A 190 -16.39 -3.88 9.62
N GLY A 191 -17.09 -3.80 10.76
CA GLY A 191 -17.18 -2.57 11.56
C GLY A 191 -15.81 -2.04 12.02
N PHE A 192 -14.95 -2.92 12.50
CA PHE A 192 -13.57 -2.55 12.89
C PHE A 192 -12.72 -2.09 11.70
N TYR A 193 -12.83 -2.74 10.53
CA TYR A 193 -12.16 -2.26 9.31
C TYR A 193 -12.69 -0.90 8.87
N LEU A 194 -13.99 -0.62 9.01
CA LEU A 194 -14.54 0.70 8.71
C LEU A 194 -13.98 1.79 9.64
N ILE A 195 -13.74 1.47 10.92
CA ILE A 195 -13.10 2.41 11.86
C ILE A 195 -11.68 2.80 11.38
N LEU A 196 -10.95 1.90 10.72
CA LEU A 196 -9.65 2.21 10.13
C LEU A 196 -9.77 2.96 8.80
N THR A 197 -10.64 2.49 7.91
CA THR A 197 -10.66 2.94 6.52
C THR A 197 -11.46 4.23 6.31
N LEU A 198 -12.53 4.49 7.07
CA LEU A 198 -13.32 5.71 6.90
C LEU A 198 -12.54 6.99 7.26
N PRO A 199 -11.85 7.08 8.43
CA PRO A 199 -11.04 8.26 8.72
C PRO A 199 -9.94 8.48 7.69
N LEU A 200 -9.29 7.39 7.23
CA LEU A 200 -8.27 7.47 6.20
C LEU A 200 -8.85 7.97 4.87
N SER A 201 -10.02 7.47 4.49
CA SER A 201 -10.73 7.92 3.28
C SER A 201 -11.11 9.41 3.35
N TYR A 202 -11.64 9.87 4.49
CA TYR A 202 -11.94 11.29 4.68
C TYR A 202 -10.67 12.15 4.62
N LEU A 203 -9.58 11.70 5.22
CA LEU A 203 -8.30 12.41 5.16
C LEU A 203 -7.79 12.50 3.72
N MET A 204 -7.81 11.41 2.97
CA MET A 204 -7.36 11.40 1.57
C MET A 204 -8.24 12.30 0.69
N ASN A 205 -9.56 12.25 0.84
CA ASN A 205 -10.48 13.14 0.12
C ASN A 205 -10.25 14.63 0.47
N TYR A 206 -9.93 14.93 1.73
CA TYR A 206 -9.58 16.29 2.14
C TYR A 206 -8.27 16.76 1.48
N LEU A 207 -7.23 15.93 1.47
CA LEU A 207 -5.95 16.23 0.83
C LEU A 207 -6.11 16.40 -0.69
N GLU A 208 -6.91 15.53 -1.32
CA GLU A 208 -7.23 15.62 -2.74
C GLU A 208 -7.87 16.97 -3.09
N ARG A 209 -8.92 17.37 -2.37
CA ARG A 209 -9.59 18.68 -2.59
C ARG A 209 -8.66 19.87 -2.38
N ARG A 210 -7.74 19.77 -1.46
CA ARG A 210 -6.81 20.87 -1.14
C ARG A 210 -5.67 20.99 -2.15
N TRP A 211 -5.25 19.88 -2.77
CA TRP A 211 -4.05 19.81 -3.60
C TRP A 211 -4.32 19.46 -5.06
N SER A 212 -5.56 19.14 -5.44
CA SER A 212 -5.90 18.92 -6.84
C SER A 212 -5.68 20.21 -7.65
N LEU A 213 -5.23 20.02 -8.91
CA LEU A 213 -4.99 21.12 -9.85
C LEU A 213 -6.28 21.72 -10.42
N THR A 214 -7.44 21.14 -10.11
CA THR A 214 -8.74 21.72 -10.44
C THR A 214 -9.01 22.91 -9.52
N GLY A 215 -8.32 24.01 -9.78
CA GLY A 215 -8.79 25.30 -9.37
C GLY A 215 -10.00 25.66 -10.21
N GLU A 216 -11.17 25.71 -9.61
CA GLU A 216 -12.15 26.72 -9.93
C GLU A 216 -11.78 27.97 -9.15
#